data_5bead2499db574b679d12caa3161c82a
#
_entry.id   5bead2499db574b679d12caa3161c82a
#
_cell.length_a   1.000
_cell.length_b   1.000
_cell.length_c   1.000
_cell.angle_alpha   90.00
_cell.angle_beta   90.00
_cell.angle_gamma   90.00
#
_symmetry.space_group_name_H-M   'P 1'
#
loop_
_entity.id
_entity.type
_entity.pdbx_description
1 polymer ?
#
loop_
_entity_poly.entity_id
_entity_poly.type
_entity_poly.pdbx_seq_one_letter_code
_entity_poly.pdbx_strand_id
1 'polypeptide(L)'
;MKFFFSACFVTLVGTNLSAQNPVPDPPPIQVMVLGTYHFGNPGLDLHNMKVESVLTSAKQAELADVATRLAKFNPTKIAIEALSDRADFGTKKFAEFTPEKLATNPDERVQIAYRLAYKLGQKIVYGIDEQSETIDYFPFDKVDVYAKVHGQTAALARLQKTVEQMVKQMEAAQKTKPIRLMLADQNEPAQVLSGHQKFYYGLLVFGDQKEQPGAELNAGWYQRNAKIFAKLTQIARPGDRVLVAFGAGHAFWLRHFVQNTPGFELDEPNLYLR
;
A
#
# COMPACT_ATOMS: atom_id res chain seq x y z
N MET A 1 -21.44 3.69 82.96
CA MET A 1 -21.32 3.94 81.48
C MET A 1 -21.15 2.56 80.85
N LYS A 2 -22.24 2.00 80.28
CA LYS A 2 -22.30 0.64 79.70
C LYS A 2 -22.14 0.79 78.16
N PHE A 3 -21.08 0.25 77.60
CA PHE A 3 -20.87 0.16 76.17
C PHE A 3 -21.52 -1.12 75.62
N PHE A 4 -22.50 -0.94 74.76
CA PHE A 4 -23.05 -2.05 73.94
C PHE A 4 -22.24 -2.21 72.67
N PHE A 5 -21.62 -3.40 72.52
CA PHE A 5 -21.04 -3.83 71.22
C PHE A 5 -22.12 -4.52 70.40
N SER A 6 -22.51 -3.90 69.30
CA SER A 6 -23.41 -4.49 68.29
C SER A 6 -22.55 -5.25 67.29
N ALA A 7 -22.69 -6.55 67.23
CA ALA A 7 -22.00 -7.39 66.25
C ALA A 7 -22.84 -7.40 64.96
N CYS A 8 -22.28 -6.80 63.92
CA CYS A 8 -22.85 -6.84 62.54
C CYS A 8 -22.42 -8.14 61.86
N PHE A 9 -23.35 -9.09 61.68
CA PHE A 9 -23.11 -10.27 60.83
C PHE A 9 -23.18 -9.89 59.37
N VAL A 10 -22.01 -9.91 58.65
CA VAL A 10 -21.97 -9.77 57.21
C VAL A 10 -22.14 -11.15 56.59
N THR A 11 -23.29 -11.45 56.05
CA THR A 11 -23.55 -12.64 55.19
C THR A 11 -22.87 -12.45 53.83
N LEU A 12 -21.77 -13.13 53.60
CA LEU A 12 -21.15 -13.25 52.24
C LEU A 12 -22.09 -14.09 51.35
N VAL A 13 -22.84 -13.42 50.50
CA VAL A 13 -23.49 -14.10 49.35
C VAL A 13 -22.42 -14.40 48.33
N GLY A 14 -21.99 -15.62 48.22
CA GLY A 14 -21.08 -16.10 47.19
C GLY A 14 -21.80 -16.07 45.83
N THR A 15 -21.50 -15.07 45.02
CA THR A 15 -21.88 -15.08 43.61
C THR A 15 -20.95 -16.05 42.87
N ASN A 16 -21.48 -17.20 42.45
CA ASN A 16 -20.83 -18.09 41.49
C ASN A 16 -20.70 -17.34 40.15
N LEU A 17 -19.58 -16.68 39.95
CA LEU A 17 -19.16 -16.23 38.61
C LEU A 17 -18.84 -17.47 37.81
N SER A 18 -19.82 -17.93 37.00
CA SER A 18 -19.53 -18.92 35.94
C SER A 18 -18.46 -18.30 35.06
N ALA A 19 -17.27 -18.90 35.03
CA ALA A 19 -16.23 -18.54 34.09
C ALA A 19 -16.78 -18.79 32.68
N GLN A 20 -17.22 -17.74 32.01
CA GLN A 20 -17.51 -17.81 30.59
C GLN A 20 -16.21 -18.15 29.88
N ASN A 21 -16.21 -19.21 29.08
CA ASN A 21 -15.09 -19.51 28.22
C ASN A 21 -14.80 -18.25 27.37
N PRO A 22 -13.56 -17.78 27.30
CA PRO A 22 -13.24 -16.62 26.49
C PRO A 22 -13.70 -16.89 25.06
N VAL A 23 -14.47 -15.97 24.51
CA VAL A 23 -14.82 -16.01 23.07
C VAL A 23 -13.50 -15.91 22.31
N PRO A 24 -13.17 -16.86 21.42
CA PRO A 24 -11.95 -16.80 20.66
C PRO A 24 -11.86 -15.48 19.91
N ASP A 25 -10.67 -14.88 19.86
CA ASP A 25 -10.45 -13.69 19.07
C ASP A 25 -10.82 -13.97 17.60
N PRO A 26 -11.43 -13.00 16.91
CA PRO A 26 -11.76 -13.17 15.49
C PRO A 26 -10.46 -13.39 14.69
N PRO A 27 -10.49 -14.22 13.62
CA PRO A 27 -9.33 -14.47 12.79
C PRO A 27 -8.82 -13.15 12.19
N PRO A 28 -7.50 -12.94 12.09
CA PRO A 28 -6.94 -11.70 11.56
C PRO A 28 -7.30 -11.48 10.09
N ILE A 29 -7.25 -10.22 9.67
CA ILE A 29 -7.31 -9.83 8.27
C ILE A 29 -5.88 -9.90 7.73
N GLN A 30 -5.63 -10.84 6.82
CA GLN A 30 -4.34 -10.98 6.15
C GLN A 30 -4.28 -10.00 4.97
N VAL A 31 -3.24 -9.19 4.91
CA VAL A 31 -3.07 -8.20 3.85
C VAL A 31 -1.73 -8.39 3.16
N MET A 32 -1.78 -8.61 1.84
CA MET A 32 -0.61 -8.58 0.98
C MET A 32 -0.53 -7.20 0.33
N VAL A 33 0.50 -6.43 0.64
CA VAL A 33 0.79 -5.15 -0.02
C VAL A 33 1.76 -5.41 -1.17
N LEU A 34 1.27 -5.31 -2.40
CA LEU A 34 2.04 -5.46 -3.63
C LEU A 34 2.34 -4.07 -4.22
N GLY A 35 3.56 -3.60 -4.03
CA GLY A 35 4.08 -2.41 -4.71
C GLY A 35 4.37 -2.73 -6.18
N THR A 36 3.86 -1.90 -7.09
CA THR A 36 4.04 -2.05 -8.53
C THR A 36 4.78 -0.85 -9.11
N TYR A 37 5.42 -1.02 -10.26
CA TYR A 37 5.81 0.09 -11.13
C TYR A 37 4.77 0.28 -12.22
N HIS A 38 4.68 1.49 -12.77
CA HIS A 38 3.67 1.82 -13.77
C HIS A 38 4.01 1.23 -15.13
N PHE A 39 3.36 0.14 -15.53
CA PHE A 39 3.62 -0.54 -16.80
C PHE A 39 3.25 0.31 -18.02
N GLY A 40 2.25 1.17 -17.90
CA GLY A 40 1.82 2.10 -18.95
C GLY A 40 2.62 3.40 -18.98
N ASN A 41 3.46 3.66 -17.98
CA ASN A 41 4.22 4.89 -17.80
C ASN A 41 3.38 6.16 -18.11
N PRO A 42 2.40 6.51 -17.29
CA PRO A 42 1.50 7.63 -17.54
C PRO A 42 2.19 9.02 -17.45
N GLY A 43 3.49 9.07 -17.09
CA GLY A 43 4.24 10.31 -16.95
C GLY A 43 3.91 11.11 -15.70
N LEU A 44 3.34 10.49 -14.67
CA LEU A 44 2.89 11.15 -13.45
C LEU A 44 3.89 11.07 -12.29
N ASP A 45 4.96 10.28 -12.45
CA ASP A 45 6.02 10.16 -11.45
C ASP A 45 7.01 11.32 -11.54
N LEU A 46 7.63 11.70 -10.42
CA LEU A 46 8.72 12.68 -10.39
C LEU A 46 9.90 12.28 -11.32
N HIS A 47 10.15 10.97 -11.40
CA HIS A 47 11.15 10.36 -12.28
C HIS A 47 10.51 9.18 -13.03
N ASN A 48 10.12 9.43 -14.27
CA ASN A 48 9.42 8.44 -15.09
C ASN A 48 10.38 7.38 -15.63
N MET A 49 10.07 6.11 -15.39
CA MET A 49 10.80 4.95 -15.90
C MET A 49 10.44 4.69 -17.37
N LYS A 50 11.43 4.38 -18.23
CA LYS A 50 11.18 3.86 -19.58
C LYS A 50 10.85 2.36 -19.48
N VAL A 51 9.58 2.03 -19.60
CA VAL A 51 9.08 0.66 -19.47
C VAL A 51 9.03 -0.01 -20.83
N GLU A 52 9.56 -1.26 -20.91
CA GLU A 52 9.35 -2.12 -22.08
C GLU A 52 7.88 -2.53 -22.17
N SER A 53 7.37 -2.64 -23.40
CA SER A 53 5.97 -3.02 -23.59
C SER A 53 5.65 -4.37 -22.93
N VAL A 54 4.72 -4.35 -21.97
CA VAL A 54 4.21 -5.56 -21.32
C VAL A 54 3.20 -6.32 -22.17
N LEU A 55 2.82 -5.78 -23.35
CA LEU A 55 1.82 -6.36 -24.24
C LEU A 55 2.40 -7.42 -25.19
N THR A 56 3.72 -7.63 -25.21
CA THR A 56 4.32 -8.71 -26.00
C THR A 56 3.91 -10.08 -25.47
N SER A 57 3.82 -11.10 -26.33
CA SER A 57 3.44 -12.46 -25.92
C SER A 57 4.33 -13.01 -24.79
N ALA A 58 5.62 -12.72 -24.81
CA ALA A 58 6.56 -13.14 -23.75
C ALA A 58 6.19 -12.48 -22.41
N LYS A 59 5.98 -11.16 -22.39
CA LYS A 59 5.62 -10.43 -21.16
C LYS A 59 4.22 -10.80 -20.67
N GLN A 60 3.29 -11.11 -21.57
CA GLN A 60 1.96 -11.63 -21.21
C GLN A 60 2.06 -13.01 -20.52
N ALA A 61 2.97 -13.88 -20.96
CA ALA A 61 3.24 -15.14 -20.27
C ALA A 61 3.84 -14.93 -18.87
N GLU A 62 4.79 -13.99 -18.73
CA GLU A 62 5.35 -13.60 -17.42
C GLU A 62 4.27 -13.06 -16.48
N LEU A 63 3.34 -12.22 -16.95
CA LEU A 63 2.24 -11.69 -16.16
C LEU A 63 1.20 -12.75 -15.78
N ALA A 64 0.99 -13.75 -16.64
CA ALA A 64 0.16 -14.91 -16.32
C ALA A 64 0.81 -15.76 -15.20
N ASP A 65 2.14 -15.92 -15.19
CA ASP A 65 2.89 -16.56 -14.10
C ASP A 65 2.74 -15.76 -12.79
N VAL A 66 2.90 -14.44 -12.83
CA VAL A 66 2.68 -13.55 -11.66
C VAL A 66 1.28 -13.78 -11.08
N ALA A 67 0.23 -13.74 -11.91
CA ALA A 67 -1.14 -13.95 -11.44
C ALA A 67 -1.34 -15.37 -10.86
N THR A 68 -0.70 -16.39 -11.44
CA THR A 68 -0.78 -17.77 -10.95
C THR A 68 -0.10 -17.92 -9.58
N ARG A 69 1.02 -17.24 -9.37
CA ARG A 69 1.74 -17.23 -8.10
C ARG A 69 0.97 -16.49 -7.02
N LEU A 70 0.49 -15.28 -7.31
CA LEU A 70 -0.31 -14.48 -6.38
C LEU A 70 -1.65 -15.15 -6.04
N ALA A 71 -2.22 -15.97 -6.94
CA ALA A 71 -3.41 -16.76 -6.66
C ALA A 71 -3.23 -17.77 -5.51
N LYS A 72 -1.98 -18.17 -5.18
CA LYS A 72 -1.70 -19.05 -4.04
C LYS A 72 -1.96 -18.38 -2.70
N PHE A 73 -1.85 -17.06 -2.61
CA PHE A 73 -2.33 -16.30 -1.46
C PHE A 73 -3.84 -16.46 -1.26
N ASN A 74 -4.56 -16.82 -2.32
CA ASN A 74 -6.00 -17.00 -2.37
C ASN A 74 -6.77 -15.78 -1.82
N PRO A 75 -6.55 -14.58 -2.39
CA PRO A 75 -7.18 -13.36 -1.89
C PRO A 75 -8.71 -13.45 -2.00
N THR A 76 -9.41 -13.11 -0.92
CA THR A 76 -10.89 -12.97 -0.90
C THR A 76 -11.32 -11.62 -1.47
N LYS A 77 -10.41 -10.63 -1.42
CA LYS A 77 -10.61 -9.28 -1.97
C LYS A 77 -9.33 -8.77 -2.62
N ILE A 78 -9.51 -7.94 -3.65
CA ILE A 78 -8.41 -7.24 -4.33
C ILE A 78 -8.74 -5.76 -4.34
N ALA A 79 -7.82 -4.94 -3.81
CA ALA A 79 -7.90 -3.49 -3.75
C ALA A 79 -6.78 -2.86 -4.58
N ILE A 80 -7.06 -1.74 -5.25
CA ILE A 80 -6.17 -1.12 -6.21
C ILE A 80 -6.10 0.40 -6.05
N GLU A 81 -5.06 0.99 -6.63
CA GLU A 81 -4.86 2.43 -6.77
C GLU A 81 -5.80 3.01 -7.84
N ALA A 82 -7.06 3.11 -7.47
CA ALA A 82 -8.10 3.75 -8.29
C ALA A 82 -9.13 4.41 -7.39
N LEU A 83 -9.66 5.53 -7.83
CA LEU A 83 -10.82 6.14 -7.18
C LEU A 83 -12.07 5.32 -7.45
N SER A 84 -12.99 5.31 -6.51
CA SER A 84 -14.35 4.80 -6.67
C SER A 84 -15.34 5.82 -6.16
N ASP A 85 -16.39 6.05 -6.96
CA ASP A 85 -17.56 6.86 -6.60
C ASP A 85 -18.69 6.04 -5.96
N ARG A 86 -18.47 4.73 -5.78
CA ARG A 86 -19.47 3.80 -5.26
C ARG A 86 -19.32 3.67 -3.74
N ALA A 87 -20.44 3.54 -3.05
CA ALA A 87 -20.46 3.32 -1.60
C ALA A 87 -19.79 1.99 -1.18
N ASP A 88 -19.72 1.00 -2.06
CA ASP A 88 -19.06 -0.29 -1.83
C ASP A 88 -17.59 -0.31 -2.27
N PHE A 89 -17.04 0.83 -2.71
CA PHE A 89 -15.70 0.97 -3.31
C PHE A 89 -15.43 0.12 -4.56
N GLY A 90 -16.42 -0.52 -5.15
CA GLY A 90 -16.26 -1.30 -6.38
C GLY A 90 -15.87 -0.43 -7.57
N THR A 91 -14.97 -0.92 -8.43
CA THR A 91 -14.56 -0.19 -9.64
C THR A 91 -15.45 -0.55 -10.83
N LYS A 92 -16.01 0.47 -11.51
CA LYS A 92 -16.78 0.28 -12.76
C LYS A 92 -15.94 -0.39 -13.85
N LYS A 93 -14.66 0.01 -13.97
CA LYS A 93 -13.74 -0.53 -14.99
C LYS A 93 -13.52 -2.04 -14.87
N PHE A 94 -13.59 -2.61 -13.66
CA PHE A 94 -13.51 -4.06 -13.49
C PHE A 94 -14.84 -4.74 -13.88
N ALA A 95 -15.98 -4.15 -13.58
CA ALA A 95 -17.27 -4.69 -14.02
C ALA A 95 -17.38 -4.81 -15.57
N GLU A 96 -16.65 -3.94 -16.29
CA GLU A 96 -16.55 -3.93 -17.75
C GLU A 96 -15.30 -4.67 -18.28
N PHE A 97 -14.54 -5.32 -17.41
CA PHE A 97 -13.32 -6.00 -17.80
C PHE A 97 -13.62 -7.31 -18.53
N THR A 98 -12.90 -7.51 -19.62
CA THR A 98 -12.83 -8.79 -20.34
C THR A 98 -11.37 -9.17 -20.60
N PRO A 99 -11.04 -10.48 -20.73
CA PRO A 99 -9.67 -10.93 -20.96
C PRO A 99 -8.98 -10.32 -22.19
N GLU A 100 -9.74 -9.92 -23.20
CA GLU A 100 -9.21 -9.29 -24.42
C GLU A 100 -8.51 -7.96 -24.12
N LYS A 101 -8.92 -7.26 -23.04
CA LYS A 101 -8.27 -6.02 -22.60
C LYS A 101 -6.82 -6.23 -22.14
N LEU A 102 -6.43 -7.45 -21.80
CA LEU A 102 -5.04 -7.77 -21.44
C LEU A 102 -4.07 -7.60 -22.62
N ALA A 103 -4.56 -7.76 -23.85
CA ALA A 103 -3.73 -7.61 -25.05
C ALA A 103 -3.52 -6.14 -25.47
N THR A 104 -4.31 -5.20 -24.93
CA THR A 104 -4.33 -3.81 -25.41
C THR A 104 -4.09 -2.77 -24.33
N ASN A 105 -4.28 -3.12 -23.06
CA ASN A 105 -4.14 -2.18 -21.95
C ASN A 105 -2.92 -2.53 -21.07
N PRO A 106 -1.85 -1.73 -21.08
CA PRO A 106 -0.64 -2.00 -20.30
C PRO A 106 -0.77 -1.66 -18.80
N ASP A 107 -1.84 -1.01 -18.35
CA ASP A 107 -2.04 -0.58 -16.97
C ASP A 107 -1.85 -1.75 -15.97
N GLU A 108 -0.98 -1.59 -14.98
CA GLU A 108 -0.65 -2.62 -13.99
C GLU A 108 -1.88 -3.08 -13.20
N ARG A 109 -2.87 -2.21 -13.00
CA ARG A 109 -4.15 -2.57 -12.36
C ARG A 109 -4.90 -3.60 -13.20
N VAL A 110 -4.85 -3.47 -14.52
CA VAL A 110 -5.44 -4.41 -15.48
C VAL A 110 -4.60 -5.69 -15.56
N GLN A 111 -3.30 -5.53 -15.73
CA GLN A 111 -2.39 -6.64 -16.01
C GLN A 111 -2.18 -7.56 -14.79
N ILE A 112 -2.24 -7.03 -13.56
CA ILE A 112 -2.08 -7.82 -12.34
C ILE A 112 -3.42 -8.02 -11.64
N ALA A 113 -4.05 -6.94 -11.19
CA ALA A 113 -5.21 -7.04 -10.29
C ALA A 113 -6.46 -7.58 -10.99
N TYR A 114 -6.84 -7.04 -12.17
CA TYR A 114 -8.01 -7.52 -12.88
C TYR A 114 -7.80 -8.92 -13.45
N ARG A 115 -6.59 -9.22 -13.98
CA ARG A 115 -6.22 -10.57 -14.42
C ARG A 115 -6.40 -11.58 -13.27
N LEU A 116 -5.89 -11.27 -12.08
CA LEU A 116 -6.00 -12.13 -10.91
C LEU A 116 -7.44 -12.26 -10.43
N ALA A 117 -8.17 -11.16 -10.33
CA ALA A 117 -9.58 -11.15 -9.94
C ALA A 117 -10.44 -12.02 -10.88
N TYR A 118 -10.24 -11.86 -12.18
CA TYR A 118 -10.93 -12.67 -13.19
C TYR A 118 -10.59 -14.16 -13.07
N LYS A 119 -9.29 -14.48 -12.91
CA LYS A 119 -8.82 -15.86 -12.71
C LYS A 119 -9.46 -16.52 -11.48
N LEU A 120 -9.70 -15.74 -10.41
CA LEU A 120 -10.31 -16.21 -9.16
C LEU A 120 -11.85 -16.12 -9.16
N GLY A 121 -12.47 -15.66 -10.25
CA GLY A 121 -13.93 -15.51 -10.36
C GLY A 121 -14.51 -14.43 -9.45
N GLN A 122 -13.68 -13.46 -9.00
CA GLN A 122 -14.16 -12.36 -8.16
C GLN A 122 -15.09 -11.45 -8.95
N LYS A 123 -16.09 -10.88 -8.27
CA LYS A 123 -17.09 -10.00 -8.88
C LYS A 123 -16.77 -8.52 -8.71
N ILE A 124 -15.93 -8.19 -7.74
CA ILE A 124 -15.58 -6.82 -7.37
C ILE A 124 -14.06 -6.71 -7.23
N VAL A 125 -13.51 -5.64 -7.79
CA VAL A 125 -12.19 -5.11 -7.44
C VAL A 125 -12.41 -3.74 -6.83
N TYR A 126 -11.79 -3.47 -5.70
CA TYR A 126 -12.04 -2.28 -4.89
C TYR A 126 -11.05 -1.17 -5.24
N GLY A 127 -11.57 0.02 -5.56
CA GLY A 127 -10.77 1.23 -5.73
C GLY A 127 -10.71 1.98 -4.41
N ILE A 128 -9.56 1.98 -3.77
CA ILE A 128 -9.39 2.59 -2.44
C ILE A 128 -8.41 3.77 -2.44
N ASP A 129 -8.02 4.27 -3.60
CA ASP A 129 -7.14 5.43 -3.68
C ASP A 129 -7.80 6.69 -3.10
N GLU A 130 -6.97 7.68 -2.83
CA GLU A 130 -7.36 8.98 -2.30
C GLU A 130 -6.74 10.10 -3.13
N GLN A 131 -7.60 11.01 -3.56
CA GLN A 131 -7.23 12.27 -4.20
C GLN A 131 -8.05 13.41 -3.58
N SER A 132 -7.60 14.63 -3.69
CA SER A 132 -8.30 15.81 -3.18
C SER A 132 -8.09 16.99 -4.11
N GLU A 133 -9.14 17.78 -4.31
CA GLU A 133 -9.06 19.07 -5.03
C GLU A 133 -8.52 20.19 -4.14
N THR A 134 -8.54 20.02 -2.83
CA THR A 134 -8.19 21.05 -1.85
C THR A 134 -6.91 20.76 -1.07
N ILE A 135 -6.43 19.51 -1.08
CA ILE A 135 -5.23 19.07 -0.37
C ILE A 135 -4.23 18.56 -1.40
N ASP A 136 -3.09 19.23 -1.47
CA ASP A 136 -1.93 18.69 -2.15
C ASP A 136 -1.21 17.72 -1.22
N TYR A 137 -1.34 16.42 -1.52
CA TYR A 137 -0.69 15.37 -0.73
C TYR A 137 0.80 15.20 -1.00
N PHE A 138 1.32 15.90 -2.01
CA PHE A 138 2.72 15.78 -2.39
C PHE A 138 3.30 17.11 -2.90
N PRO A 139 3.34 18.17 -2.05
CA PRO A 139 3.74 19.53 -2.42
C PRO A 139 5.27 19.65 -2.65
N PHE A 140 5.78 18.96 -3.67
CA PHE A 140 7.21 18.94 -3.98
C PHE A 140 7.73 20.29 -4.50
N ASP A 141 6.88 21.05 -5.15
CA ASP A 141 7.15 22.41 -5.61
C ASP A 141 7.56 23.34 -4.47
N LYS A 142 6.94 23.21 -3.29
CA LYS A 142 7.33 23.99 -2.09
C LYS A 142 8.74 23.64 -1.63
N VAL A 143 9.13 22.37 -1.68
CA VAL A 143 10.50 21.94 -1.35
C VAL A 143 11.50 22.51 -2.35
N ASP A 144 11.16 22.51 -3.64
CA ASP A 144 12.02 23.05 -4.70
C ASP A 144 12.20 24.57 -4.55
N VAL A 145 11.11 25.31 -4.29
CA VAL A 145 11.16 26.76 -4.02
C VAL A 145 12.02 27.05 -2.80
N TYR A 146 11.79 26.34 -1.68
CA TYR A 146 12.58 26.51 -0.47
C TYR A 146 14.07 26.26 -0.72
N ALA A 147 14.41 25.16 -1.41
CA ALA A 147 15.80 24.82 -1.73
C ALA A 147 16.49 25.91 -2.57
N LYS A 148 15.78 26.55 -3.50
CA LYS A 148 16.28 27.66 -4.30
C LYS A 148 16.54 28.91 -3.45
N VAL A 149 15.57 29.28 -2.63
CA VAL A 149 15.67 30.51 -1.80
C VAL A 149 16.77 30.38 -0.74
N HIS A 150 16.95 29.19 -0.17
CA HIS A 150 17.91 28.96 0.92
C HIS A 150 19.25 28.35 0.47
N GLY A 151 19.54 28.35 -0.83
CA GLY A 151 20.85 27.88 -1.36
C GLY A 151 21.05 26.35 -1.22
N GLN A 152 19.99 25.56 -1.10
CA GLN A 152 20.03 24.11 -0.91
C GLN A 152 19.80 23.32 -2.22
N THR A 153 19.81 23.95 -3.37
CA THR A 153 19.59 23.32 -4.68
C THR A 153 20.53 22.15 -4.94
N ALA A 154 21.80 22.25 -4.52
CA ALA A 154 22.76 21.14 -4.66
C ALA A 154 22.41 19.93 -3.79
N ALA A 155 21.81 20.14 -2.59
CA ALA A 155 21.35 19.06 -1.74
C ALA A 155 20.13 18.36 -2.36
N LEU A 156 19.16 19.12 -2.85
CA LEU A 156 17.99 18.59 -3.54
C LEU A 156 18.38 17.82 -4.81
N ALA A 157 19.30 18.35 -5.61
CA ALA A 157 19.79 17.68 -6.81
C ALA A 157 20.49 16.33 -6.50
N ARG A 158 21.23 16.23 -5.38
CA ARG A 158 21.81 14.96 -4.95
C ARG A 158 20.74 13.93 -4.59
N LEU A 159 19.68 14.34 -3.92
CA LEU A 159 18.55 13.46 -3.57
C LEU A 159 17.84 12.98 -4.84
N GLN A 160 17.50 13.88 -5.76
CA GLN A 160 16.88 13.55 -7.04
C GLN A 160 17.75 12.61 -7.88
N LYS A 161 19.08 12.83 -7.92
CA LYS A 161 20.02 11.94 -8.60
C LYS A 161 20.02 10.52 -8.03
N THR A 162 19.84 10.37 -6.71
CA THR A 162 19.73 9.04 -6.07
C THR A 162 18.49 8.31 -6.57
N VAL A 163 17.35 8.98 -6.66
CA VAL A 163 16.10 8.40 -7.20
C VAL A 163 16.27 8.07 -8.70
N GLU A 164 16.84 8.97 -9.47
CA GLU A 164 17.13 8.74 -10.89
C GLU A 164 18.01 7.49 -11.11
N GLN A 165 19.02 7.29 -10.25
CA GLN A 165 19.86 6.08 -10.31
C GLN A 165 19.07 4.81 -10.02
N MET A 166 18.12 4.83 -9.06
CA MET A 166 17.24 3.71 -8.78
C MET A 166 16.35 3.38 -9.99
N VAL A 167 15.78 4.40 -10.63
CA VAL A 167 14.98 4.24 -11.86
C VAL A 167 15.83 3.63 -12.99
N LYS A 168 17.03 4.13 -13.23
CA LYS A 168 17.96 3.56 -14.25
C LYS A 168 18.34 2.10 -13.96
N GLN A 169 18.49 1.73 -12.69
CA GLN A 169 18.75 0.33 -12.32
C GLN A 169 17.55 -0.55 -12.65
N MET A 170 16.33 -0.09 -12.41
CA MET A 170 15.11 -0.80 -12.80
C MET A 170 14.97 -0.91 -14.32
N GLU A 171 15.26 0.16 -15.08
CA GLU A 171 15.29 0.15 -16.55
C GLU A 171 16.29 -0.86 -17.09
N ALA A 172 17.45 -0.99 -16.48
CA ALA A 172 18.43 -2.00 -16.87
C ALA A 172 17.97 -3.44 -16.52
N ALA A 173 17.37 -3.60 -15.33
CA ALA A 173 16.93 -4.90 -14.84
C ALA A 173 15.80 -5.51 -15.71
N GLN A 174 14.88 -4.71 -16.27
CA GLN A 174 13.79 -5.23 -17.11
C GLN A 174 14.26 -5.97 -18.38
N LYS A 175 15.52 -5.72 -18.83
CA LYS A 175 16.10 -6.39 -19.99
C LYS A 175 16.54 -7.83 -19.69
N THR A 176 16.77 -8.17 -18.43
CA THR A 176 17.36 -9.45 -18.02
C THR A 176 16.54 -10.20 -16.99
N LYS A 177 15.65 -9.52 -16.27
CA LYS A 177 14.81 -10.12 -15.24
C LYS A 177 13.36 -10.25 -15.70
N PRO A 178 12.70 -11.38 -15.43
CA PRO A 178 11.27 -11.50 -15.63
C PRO A 178 10.50 -10.58 -14.67
N ILE A 179 9.30 -10.17 -15.06
CA ILE A 179 8.46 -9.23 -14.28
C ILE A 179 8.29 -9.67 -12.82
N ARG A 180 8.09 -10.98 -12.56
CA ARG A 180 7.95 -11.50 -11.20
C ARG A 180 9.14 -11.18 -10.30
N LEU A 181 10.37 -11.26 -10.82
CA LEU A 181 11.57 -10.96 -10.05
C LEU A 181 11.79 -9.45 -9.89
N MET A 182 11.40 -8.65 -10.87
CA MET A 182 11.38 -7.19 -10.71
C MET A 182 10.40 -6.77 -9.61
N LEU A 183 9.19 -7.33 -9.61
CA LEU A 183 8.22 -7.11 -8.54
C LEU A 183 8.74 -7.63 -7.19
N ALA A 184 9.40 -8.80 -7.15
CA ALA A 184 9.97 -9.33 -5.92
C ALA A 184 11.05 -8.43 -5.34
N ASP A 185 11.95 -7.92 -6.18
CA ASP A 185 13.01 -6.99 -5.74
C ASP A 185 12.41 -5.67 -5.21
N GLN A 186 11.39 -5.15 -5.88
CA GLN A 186 10.70 -3.91 -5.48
C GLN A 186 9.93 -4.07 -4.16
N ASN A 187 9.43 -5.27 -3.86
CA ASN A 187 8.69 -5.59 -2.65
C ASN A 187 9.58 -6.21 -1.55
N GLU A 188 10.90 -6.27 -1.74
CA GLU A 188 11.81 -6.68 -0.67
C GLU A 188 11.72 -5.69 0.51
N PRO A 189 11.40 -6.12 1.74
CA PRO A 189 11.20 -5.22 2.88
C PRO A 189 12.32 -4.20 3.08
N ALA A 190 13.57 -4.63 2.92
CA ALA A 190 14.73 -3.75 3.03
C ALA A 190 14.78 -2.70 1.90
N GLN A 191 14.31 -3.02 0.69
CA GLN A 191 14.26 -2.09 -0.43
C GLN A 191 13.12 -1.08 -0.26
N VAL A 192 11.94 -1.52 0.20
CA VAL A 192 10.81 -0.64 0.53
C VAL A 192 11.23 0.39 1.59
N LEU A 193 11.87 -0.06 2.67
CA LEU A 193 12.37 0.82 3.73
C LEU A 193 13.45 1.78 3.19
N SER A 194 14.46 1.25 2.49
CA SER A 194 15.57 2.05 1.96
C SER A 194 15.09 3.10 0.95
N GLY A 195 14.14 2.75 0.07
CA GLY A 195 13.55 3.69 -0.89
C GLY A 195 12.84 4.83 -0.19
N HIS A 196 12.02 4.52 0.81
CA HIS A 196 11.31 5.52 1.61
C HIS A 196 12.28 6.45 2.35
N GLN A 197 13.28 5.88 3.02
CA GLN A 197 14.29 6.66 3.75
C GLN A 197 15.08 7.60 2.84
N LYS A 198 15.55 7.09 1.69
CA LYS A 198 16.38 7.88 0.76
C LYS A 198 15.63 9.03 0.12
N PHE A 199 14.34 8.89 -0.12
CA PHE A 199 13.54 9.91 -0.77
C PHE A 199 12.74 10.73 0.26
N TYR A 200 11.68 10.16 0.83
CA TYR A 200 10.75 10.91 1.68
C TYR A 200 11.42 11.47 2.93
N TYR A 201 12.16 10.65 3.67
CA TYR A 201 12.89 11.14 4.85
C TYR A 201 14.10 11.98 4.49
N GLY A 202 14.69 11.76 3.30
CA GLY A 202 15.71 12.65 2.76
C GLY A 202 15.23 14.09 2.53
N LEU A 203 13.92 14.29 2.32
CA LEU A 203 13.32 15.62 2.17
C LEU A 203 13.17 16.37 3.51
N LEU A 204 13.22 15.70 4.67
CA LEU A 204 13.05 16.34 5.99
C LEU A 204 14.11 17.39 6.31
N VAL A 205 15.24 17.40 5.61
CA VAL A 205 16.30 18.40 5.79
C VAL A 205 15.96 19.76 5.16
N PHE A 206 14.89 19.82 4.35
CA PHE A 206 14.43 21.05 3.72
C PHE A 206 13.42 21.76 4.61
N GLY A 207 13.91 22.65 5.44
CA GLY A 207 13.12 23.45 6.37
C GLY A 207 13.98 24.14 7.42
N ASP A 208 13.38 25.11 8.12
CA ASP A 208 13.96 25.83 9.24
C ASP A 208 12.92 26.07 10.34
N GLN A 209 13.16 27.06 11.23
CA GLN A 209 12.22 27.40 12.31
C GLN A 209 10.90 28.04 11.83
N LYS A 210 10.86 28.58 10.61
CA LYS A 210 9.69 29.28 10.07
C LYS A 210 8.93 28.45 9.06
N GLU A 211 9.64 27.72 8.21
CA GLU A 211 9.08 26.95 7.11
C GLU A 211 9.67 25.54 7.11
N GLN A 212 8.83 24.53 6.92
CA GLN A 212 9.24 23.13 6.95
C GLN A 212 8.61 22.34 5.78
N PRO A 213 8.85 22.73 4.52
CA PRO A 213 8.18 22.11 3.37
C PRO A 213 8.48 20.62 3.22
N GLY A 214 9.67 20.15 3.62
CA GLY A 214 9.99 18.74 3.62
C GLY A 214 9.16 17.93 4.62
N ALA A 215 8.87 18.49 5.79
CA ALA A 215 7.97 17.87 6.78
C ALA A 215 6.50 17.93 6.33
N GLU A 216 6.07 19.04 5.74
CA GLU A 216 4.72 19.20 5.18
C GLU A 216 4.44 18.18 4.07
N LEU A 217 5.42 17.93 3.17
CA LEU A 217 5.31 16.90 2.15
C LEU A 217 5.16 15.50 2.78
N ASN A 218 5.99 15.16 3.76
CA ASN A 218 5.90 13.89 4.45
C ASN A 218 4.56 13.73 5.18
N ALA A 219 4.04 14.79 5.81
CA ALA A 219 2.74 14.78 6.47
C ALA A 219 1.59 14.59 5.46
N GLY A 220 1.61 15.28 4.32
CA GLY A 220 0.63 15.11 3.25
C GLY A 220 0.64 13.69 2.68
N TRP A 221 1.82 13.15 2.40
CA TRP A 221 1.98 11.79 1.91
C TRP A 221 1.50 10.75 2.92
N TYR A 222 1.82 10.91 4.20
CA TYR A 222 1.27 10.09 5.28
C TYR A 222 -0.26 10.17 5.30
N GLN A 223 -0.83 11.37 5.24
CA GLN A 223 -2.28 11.59 5.28
C GLN A 223 -2.99 10.86 4.12
N ARG A 224 -2.46 10.94 2.89
CA ARG A 224 -3.02 10.20 1.74
C ARG A 224 -3.05 8.71 2.03
N ASN A 225 -1.93 8.14 2.45
CA ASN A 225 -1.80 6.71 2.73
C ASN A 225 -2.69 6.25 3.92
N ALA A 226 -2.82 7.08 4.96
CA ALA A 226 -3.73 6.80 6.08
C ALA A 226 -5.20 6.73 5.63
N LYS A 227 -5.63 7.63 4.73
CA LYS A 227 -6.97 7.59 4.15
C LYS A 227 -7.19 6.37 3.24
N ILE A 228 -6.19 5.98 2.46
CA ILE A 228 -6.23 4.74 1.67
C ILE A 228 -6.42 3.53 2.60
N PHE A 229 -5.63 3.45 3.67
CA PHE A 229 -5.77 2.37 4.65
C PHE A 229 -7.11 2.41 5.39
N ALA A 230 -7.63 3.59 5.71
CA ALA A 230 -8.97 3.74 6.29
C ALA A 230 -10.07 3.17 5.37
N LYS A 231 -9.97 3.35 4.05
CA LYS A 231 -10.89 2.72 3.09
C LYS A 231 -10.71 1.20 3.05
N LEU A 232 -9.46 0.69 3.17
CA LEU A 232 -9.21 -0.74 3.30
C LEU A 232 -9.94 -1.34 4.51
N THR A 233 -9.91 -0.68 5.67
CA THR A 233 -10.62 -1.18 6.86
C THR A 233 -12.14 -1.25 6.69
N GLN A 234 -12.70 -0.41 5.80
CA GLN A 234 -14.15 -0.43 5.54
C GLN A 234 -14.57 -1.61 4.68
N ILE A 235 -13.72 -2.11 3.80
CA ILE A 235 -14.02 -3.25 2.94
C ILE A 235 -13.60 -4.58 3.53
N ALA A 236 -12.59 -4.63 4.40
CA ALA A 236 -12.05 -5.85 4.99
C ALA A 236 -12.89 -6.33 6.19
N ARG A 237 -12.92 -7.64 6.41
CA ARG A 237 -13.60 -8.30 7.54
C ARG A 237 -12.68 -9.37 8.14
N PRO A 238 -12.82 -9.70 9.43
CA PRO A 238 -12.06 -10.78 10.04
C PRO A 238 -12.07 -12.06 9.20
N GLY A 239 -10.87 -12.64 8.99
CA GLY A 239 -10.67 -13.80 8.14
C GLY A 239 -10.51 -13.53 6.64
N ASP A 240 -10.65 -12.28 6.19
CA ASP A 240 -10.34 -11.92 4.80
C ASP A 240 -8.84 -12.03 4.51
N ARG A 241 -8.53 -12.33 3.26
CA ARG A 241 -7.22 -12.16 2.65
C ARG A 241 -7.32 -11.10 1.57
N VAL A 242 -6.68 -9.95 1.79
CA VAL A 242 -6.79 -8.80 0.90
C VAL A 242 -5.46 -8.56 0.18
N LEU A 243 -5.47 -8.65 -1.13
CA LEU A 243 -4.35 -8.18 -1.94
C LEU A 243 -4.56 -6.70 -2.28
N VAL A 244 -3.58 -5.87 -1.93
CA VAL A 244 -3.56 -4.41 -2.17
C VAL A 244 -2.47 -4.11 -3.19
N ALA A 245 -2.83 -3.80 -4.44
CA ALA A 245 -1.89 -3.48 -5.51
C ALA A 245 -1.87 -1.97 -5.78
N PHE A 246 -0.76 -1.34 -5.42
CA PHE A 246 -0.52 0.10 -5.50
C PHE A 246 0.87 0.40 -6.05
N GLY A 247 1.08 1.61 -6.57
CA GLY A 247 2.42 2.08 -6.88
C GLY A 247 3.38 1.95 -5.69
N ALA A 248 4.62 1.53 -5.94
CA ALA A 248 5.58 1.18 -4.90
C ALA A 248 5.85 2.30 -3.88
N GLY A 249 5.62 3.56 -4.25
CA GLY A 249 5.71 4.70 -3.33
C GLY A 249 4.79 4.60 -2.12
N HIS A 250 3.67 3.88 -2.24
CA HIS A 250 2.71 3.65 -1.16
C HIS A 250 3.10 2.50 -0.23
N ALA A 251 3.96 1.57 -0.69
CA ALA A 251 4.20 0.30 -0.01
C ALA A 251 4.69 0.47 1.44
N PHE A 252 5.57 1.45 1.72
CA PHE A 252 6.08 1.68 3.07
C PHE A 252 4.96 1.98 4.07
N TRP A 253 4.10 2.96 3.77
CA TRP A 253 3.03 3.36 4.69
C TRP A 253 1.93 2.32 4.78
N LEU A 254 1.53 1.70 3.67
CA LEU A 254 0.50 0.65 3.71
C LEU A 254 0.95 -0.55 4.53
N ARG A 255 2.20 -1.00 4.39
CA ARG A 255 2.80 -2.05 5.22
C ARG A 255 2.86 -1.64 6.68
N HIS A 256 3.30 -0.40 6.96
CA HIS A 256 3.33 0.16 8.31
C HIS A 256 1.97 0.11 8.99
N PHE A 257 0.92 0.54 8.31
CA PHE A 257 -0.44 0.50 8.87
C PHE A 257 -0.91 -0.93 9.12
N VAL A 258 -0.69 -1.84 8.18
CA VAL A 258 -1.05 -3.26 8.35
C VAL A 258 -0.34 -3.86 9.58
N GLN A 259 0.96 -3.64 9.72
CA GLN A 259 1.78 -4.21 10.80
C GLN A 259 1.45 -3.64 12.18
N ASN A 260 0.90 -2.42 12.26
CA ASN A 260 0.68 -1.71 13.51
C ASN A 260 -0.81 -1.53 13.86
N THR A 261 -1.73 -2.12 13.08
CA THR A 261 -3.17 -2.05 13.37
C THR A 261 -3.65 -3.38 13.95
N PRO A 262 -4.27 -3.40 15.15
CA PRO A 262 -4.81 -4.62 15.74
C PRO A 262 -5.77 -5.35 14.80
N GLY A 263 -5.66 -6.67 14.72
CA GLY A 263 -6.52 -7.52 13.88
C GLY A 263 -6.08 -7.60 12.41
N PHE A 264 -4.95 -6.97 12.03
CA PHE A 264 -4.34 -7.07 10.71
C PHE A 264 -3.01 -7.81 10.78
N GLU A 265 -2.70 -8.58 9.75
CA GLU A 265 -1.43 -9.28 9.57
C GLU A 265 -0.91 -9.07 8.16
N LEU A 266 0.40 -8.76 8.07
CA LEU A 266 1.06 -8.57 6.78
C LEU A 266 1.53 -9.92 6.23
N ASP A 267 1.11 -10.23 4.99
CA ASP A 267 1.62 -11.34 4.20
C ASP A 267 2.57 -10.81 3.11
N GLU A 268 3.76 -11.40 3.01
CA GLU A 268 4.81 -10.89 2.12
C GLU A 268 4.63 -11.40 0.69
N PRO A 269 4.54 -10.51 -0.33
CA PRO A 269 4.42 -10.96 -1.72
C PRO A 269 5.59 -11.82 -2.18
N ASN A 270 6.76 -11.68 -1.58
CA ASN A 270 7.96 -12.45 -1.93
C ASN A 270 7.88 -13.94 -1.58
N LEU A 271 6.97 -14.34 -0.69
CA LEU A 271 6.65 -15.76 -0.46
C LEU A 271 6.07 -16.44 -1.70
N TYR A 272 5.52 -15.68 -2.62
CA TYR A 272 4.85 -16.15 -3.84
C TYR A 272 5.64 -15.81 -5.10
N LEU A 273 6.30 -14.65 -5.15
CA LEU A 273 6.99 -14.15 -6.35
C LEU A 273 8.38 -14.77 -6.58
N ARG A 274 9.02 -15.27 -5.54
CA ARG A 274 10.34 -15.91 -5.64
C ARG A 274 10.30 -17.40 -5.92
#